data_003c5771f57bd5d687c68ac327710611
#
_entry.id   003c5771f57bd5d687c68ac327710611
#
_cell.length_a   1.000
_cell.length_b   1.000
_cell.length_c   1.000
_cell.angle_alpha   90.00
_cell.angle_beta   90.00
_cell.angle_gamma   90.00
#
_symmetry.space_group_name_H-M   'P 1'
#
loop_
_entity.id
_entity.type
_entity.pdbx_description
1 polymer ?
#
loop_
_entity_poly.entity_id
_entity_poly.type
_entity_poly.pdbx_seq_one_letter_code
_entity_poly.pdbx_strand_id
1 'polypeptide(L)'
;MKKEKSQKVLLSGIAMVVLFILWTVAISLIDVQPIGPQNSSVGFATLNGFIHSLTGVHMAIYTVTDWLGLIPLCFILGFALLGLIQLIKRKSLFKVDSSILVLGAFYIVVMAGYLFFEFYVVNYRPVLINGFLEASYPSSTTLLVMCVMPTAVMQLNSRIRNTKMKRAFAFALIAFTAFMVIGRLISGVHWITDIIG
;
A
#
# COMPACT_ATOMS: atom_id res chain seq x y z
N MET A 1 28.53 1.78 -15.93
CA MET A 1 27.09 1.94 -16.23
C MET A 1 26.18 0.98 -15.47
N LYS A 2 26.22 -0.36 -15.65
CA LYS A 2 25.28 -1.29 -14.99
C LYS A 2 25.40 -1.31 -13.46
N LYS A 3 26.62 -1.31 -12.92
CA LYS A 3 26.92 -1.27 -11.46
C LYS A 3 26.47 0.05 -10.83
N GLU A 4 26.74 1.17 -11.48
CA GLU A 4 26.33 2.50 -11.02
C GLU A 4 24.80 2.66 -10.96
N LYS A 5 24.09 2.16 -12.00
CA LYS A 5 22.61 2.16 -11.99
C LYS A 5 22.05 1.31 -10.84
N SER A 6 22.66 0.15 -10.57
CA SER A 6 22.26 -0.71 -9.44
C SER A 6 22.48 -0.03 -8.10
N GLN A 7 23.60 0.66 -7.92
CA GLN A 7 23.89 1.42 -6.69
C GLN A 7 22.88 2.57 -6.47
N LYS A 8 22.55 3.33 -7.53
CA LYS A 8 21.55 4.40 -7.45
C LYS A 8 20.17 3.87 -7.03
N VAL A 9 19.75 2.73 -7.59
CA VAL A 9 18.48 2.09 -7.21
C VAL A 9 18.49 1.64 -5.74
N LEU A 10 19.59 1.03 -5.29
CA LEU A 10 19.74 0.61 -3.89
C LEU A 10 19.69 1.81 -2.94
N LEU A 11 20.45 2.87 -3.24
CA LEU A 11 20.47 4.10 -2.44
C LEU A 11 19.09 4.76 -2.40
N SER A 12 18.37 4.80 -3.52
CA SER A 12 16.99 5.31 -3.54
C SER A 12 16.07 4.47 -2.67
N GLY A 13 16.18 3.15 -2.69
CA GLY A 13 15.39 2.27 -1.82
C GLY A 13 15.67 2.51 -0.34
N ILE A 14 16.96 2.60 0.03
CA ILE A 14 17.34 2.92 1.42
C ILE A 14 16.81 4.30 1.85
N ALA A 15 16.94 5.30 0.97
CA ALA A 15 16.42 6.65 1.26
C ALA A 15 14.90 6.64 1.50
N MET A 16 14.13 5.88 0.70
CA MET A 16 12.68 5.75 0.88
C MET A 16 12.33 5.08 2.22
N VAL A 17 13.06 4.04 2.62
CA VAL A 17 12.86 3.38 3.93
C VAL A 17 13.16 4.36 5.07
N VAL A 18 14.26 5.12 4.98
CA VAL A 18 14.60 6.14 5.98
C VAL A 18 13.52 7.22 6.05
N LEU A 19 13.03 7.71 4.90
CA LEU A 19 11.95 8.70 4.86
C LEU A 19 10.66 8.15 5.47
N PHE A 20 10.31 6.90 5.21
CA PHE A 20 9.15 6.25 5.83
C PHE A 20 9.28 6.18 7.36
N ILE A 21 10.45 5.78 7.87
CA ILE A 21 10.70 5.74 9.33
C ILE A 21 10.59 7.14 9.92
N LEU A 22 11.23 8.14 9.30
CA LEU A 22 11.18 9.53 9.75
C LEU A 22 9.76 10.08 9.73
N TRP A 23 8.96 9.74 8.69
CA TRP A 23 7.56 10.11 8.60
C TRP A 23 6.73 9.50 9.73
N THR A 24 6.90 8.20 9.99
CA THR A 24 6.21 7.49 11.08
C THR A 24 6.53 8.12 12.45
N VAL A 25 7.81 8.42 12.69
CA VAL A 25 8.24 9.08 13.92
C VAL A 25 7.66 10.51 14.01
N ALA A 26 7.67 11.25 12.90
CA ALA A 26 7.10 12.60 12.86
C ALA A 26 5.60 12.62 13.20
N ILE A 27 4.83 11.67 12.68
CA ILE A 27 3.39 11.53 13.03
C ILE A 27 3.22 11.31 14.53
N SER A 28 4.10 10.55 15.17
CA SER A 28 4.00 10.26 16.61
C SER A 28 4.40 11.40 17.51
N LEU A 29 5.09 12.43 16.99
CA LEU A 29 5.70 13.49 17.81
C LEU A 29 5.22 14.90 17.48
N ILE A 30 4.79 15.17 16.24
CA ILE A 30 4.48 16.52 15.78
C ILE A 30 2.97 16.78 15.86
N ASP A 31 2.61 17.89 16.53
CA ASP A 31 1.22 18.38 16.62
C ASP A 31 0.22 17.26 16.98
N VAL A 32 0.51 16.56 18.08
CA VAL A 32 -0.32 15.45 18.58
C VAL A 32 -1.43 16.02 19.45
N GLN A 33 -2.71 15.83 19.03
CA GLN A 33 -3.88 16.33 19.75
C GLN A 33 -5.00 15.28 19.78
N PRO A 34 -5.91 15.31 20.75
CA PRO A 34 -7.00 14.36 20.90
C PRO A 34 -8.20 14.70 20.00
N ILE A 35 -7.99 14.74 18.68
CA ILE A 35 -9.01 15.07 17.68
C ILE A 35 -9.74 13.86 17.11
N GLY A 36 -9.28 12.65 17.41
CA GLY A 36 -9.93 11.42 16.95
C GLY A 36 -11.12 10.99 17.82
N PRO A 37 -11.90 9.98 17.39
CA PRO A 37 -12.99 9.43 18.16
C PRO A 37 -12.51 8.95 19.53
N GLN A 38 -13.39 9.04 20.54
CA GLN A 38 -13.08 8.68 21.93
C GLN A 38 -11.87 9.42 22.51
N ASN A 39 -11.60 10.65 22.01
CA ASN A 39 -10.41 11.46 22.35
C ASN A 39 -9.08 10.78 22.01
N SER A 40 -9.07 9.93 20.99
CA SER A 40 -7.82 9.32 20.51
C SER A 40 -6.87 10.37 19.97
N SER A 41 -5.58 10.23 20.31
CA SER A 41 -4.52 11.15 19.88
C SER A 41 -4.20 10.93 18.41
N VAL A 42 -3.99 12.03 17.67
CA VAL A 42 -3.67 12.04 16.25
C VAL A 42 -2.50 12.99 16.01
N GLY A 43 -1.45 12.54 15.36
CA GLY A 43 -0.33 13.39 14.96
C GLY A 43 -0.68 14.24 13.75
N PHE A 44 0.06 15.36 13.58
CA PHE A 44 -0.29 16.39 12.58
C PHE A 44 -1.77 16.79 12.66
N ALA A 45 -2.28 16.94 13.86
CA ALA A 45 -3.70 17.13 14.13
C ALA A 45 -4.30 18.31 13.37
N THR A 46 -3.61 19.44 13.29
CA THR A 46 -4.05 20.62 12.55
C THR A 46 -4.22 20.32 11.05
N LEU A 47 -3.24 19.67 10.42
CA LEU A 47 -3.29 19.30 9.01
C LEU A 47 -4.37 18.25 8.75
N ASN A 48 -4.40 17.20 9.58
CA ASN A 48 -5.34 16.11 9.47
C ASN A 48 -6.79 16.59 9.66
N GLY A 49 -7.04 17.41 10.69
CA GLY A 49 -8.34 18.01 10.93
C GLY A 49 -8.81 18.93 9.80
N PHE A 50 -7.91 19.75 9.27
CA PHE A 50 -8.23 20.63 8.13
C PHE A 50 -8.62 19.82 6.89
N ILE A 51 -7.81 18.86 6.46
CA ILE A 51 -8.11 18.04 5.29
C ILE A 51 -9.39 17.23 5.50
N HIS A 52 -9.57 16.64 6.67
CA HIS A 52 -10.79 15.89 6.99
C HIS A 52 -12.04 16.76 6.96
N SER A 53 -11.95 18.02 7.39
CA SER A 53 -13.07 18.98 7.29
C SER A 53 -13.46 19.31 5.85
N LEU A 54 -12.51 19.26 4.93
CA LEU A 54 -12.75 19.49 3.49
C LEU A 54 -13.34 18.25 2.80
N THR A 55 -12.85 17.05 3.14
CA THR A 55 -13.30 15.80 2.51
C THR A 55 -14.61 15.31 3.10
N GLY A 56 -14.84 15.51 4.39
CA GLY A 56 -15.96 14.90 5.10
C GLY A 56 -15.84 13.38 5.18
N VAL A 57 -16.97 12.69 5.44
CA VAL A 57 -17.04 11.23 5.55
C VAL A 57 -18.03 10.66 4.53
N HIS A 58 -17.54 9.77 3.68
CA HIS A 58 -18.32 9.15 2.59
C HIS A 58 -18.24 7.62 2.66
N MET A 59 -19.09 7.00 3.49
CA MET A 59 -19.08 5.55 3.71
C MET A 59 -19.33 4.73 2.45
N ALA A 60 -20.08 5.25 1.46
CA ALA A 60 -20.26 4.57 0.18
C ALA A 60 -18.93 4.43 -0.59
N ILE A 61 -18.11 5.49 -0.62
CA ILE A 61 -16.77 5.47 -1.25
C ILE A 61 -15.85 4.53 -0.47
N TYR A 62 -15.93 4.55 0.87
CA TYR A 62 -15.21 3.61 1.72
C TYR A 62 -15.56 2.17 1.33
N THR A 63 -16.83 1.80 1.31
CA THR A 63 -17.29 0.45 0.99
C THR A 63 -16.82 0.01 -0.40
N VAL A 64 -16.95 0.87 -1.41
CA VAL A 64 -16.49 0.56 -2.79
C VAL A 64 -14.98 0.33 -2.82
N THR A 65 -14.19 1.21 -2.21
CA THR A 65 -12.73 1.06 -2.20
C THR A 65 -12.26 -0.10 -1.33
N ASP A 66 -13.01 -0.46 -0.31
CA ASP A 66 -12.74 -1.62 0.54
C ASP A 66 -12.90 -2.92 -0.24
N TRP A 67 -14.04 -3.11 -0.92
CA TRP A 67 -14.27 -4.26 -1.81
C TRP A 67 -13.26 -4.33 -2.96
N LEU A 68 -12.96 -3.20 -3.59
CA LEU A 68 -11.95 -3.14 -4.64
C LEU A 68 -10.53 -3.41 -4.13
N GLY A 69 -10.29 -3.26 -2.83
CA GLY A 69 -9.07 -3.68 -2.15
C GLY A 69 -8.78 -5.19 -2.24
N LEU A 70 -9.77 -6.01 -2.63
CA LEU A 70 -9.55 -7.42 -2.93
C LEU A 70 -8.79 -7.64 -4.25
N ILE A 71 -8.81 -6.68 -5.20
CA ILE A 71 -8.13 -6.82 -6.49
C ILE A 71 -6.61 -7.01 -6.31
N PRO A 72 -5.88 -6.20 -5.52
CA PRO A 72 -4.48 -6.48 -5.20
C PRO A 72 -4.24 -7.89 -4.66
N LEU A 73 -5.12 -8.40 -3.80
CA LEU A 73 -4.99 -9.75 -3.25
C LEU A 73 -5.12 -10.81 -4.35
N CYS A 74 -6.00 -10.61 -5.34
CA CYS A 74 -6.11 -11.49 -6.50
C CYS A 74 -4.79 -11.53 -7.30
N PHE A 75 -4.09 -10.40 -7.46
CA PHE A 75 -2.78 -10.36 -8.11
C PHE A 75 -1.72 -11.10 -7.28
N ILE A 76 -1.68 -10.92 -5.97
CA ILE A 76 -0.77 -11.65 -5.07
C ILE A 76 -0.99 -13.16 -5.22
N LEU A 77 -2.24 -13.61 -5.12
CA LEU A 77 -2.61 -15.03 -5.27
C LEU A 77 -2.27 -15.55 -6.66
N GLY A 78 -2.51 -14.79 -7.73
CA GLY A 78 -2.16 -15.16 -9.09
C GLY A 78 -0.66 -15.38 -9.27
N PHE A 79 0.18 -14.50 -8.72
CA PHE A 79 1.65 -14.67 -8.77
C PHE A 79 2.13 -15.79 -7.85
N ALA A 80 1.51 -15.99 -6.69
CA ALA A 80 1.81 -17.11 -5.81
C ALA A 80 1.50 -18.45 -6.49
N LEU A 81 0.33 -18.54 -7.16
CA LEU A 81 -0.06 -19.72 -7.94
C LEU A 81 0.91 -19.97 -9.12
N LEU A 82 1.32 -18.91 -9.82
CA LEU A 82 2.32 -19.01 -10.88
C LEU A 82 3.65 -19.57 -10.34
N GLY A 83 4.12 -19.08 -9.20
CA GLY A 83 5.31 -19.59 -8.52
C GLY A 83 5.17 -21.05 -8.10
N LEU A 84 4.03 -21.43 -7.55
CA LEU A 84 3.72 -22.79 -7.16
C LEU A 84 3.71 -23.76 -8.36
N ILE A 85 3.06 -23.38 -9.47
CA ILE A 85 3.06 -24.16 -10.71
C ILE A 85 4.49 -24.37 -11.23
N GLN A 86 5.30 -23.33 -11.19
CA GLN A 86 6.71 -23.45 -11.60
C GLN A 86 7.48 -24.38 -10.68
N LEU A 87 7.28 -24.27 -9.36
CA LEU A 87 7.92 -25.13 -8.37
C LEU A 87 7.58 -26.61 -8.58
N ILE A 88 6.30 -26.91 -8.76
CA ILE A 88 5.83 -28.29 -8.99
C ILE A 88 6.39 -28.85 -10.30
N LYS A 89 6.33 -28.09 -11.41
CA LYS A 89 6.81 -28.54 -12.71
C LYS A 89 8.33 -28.71 -12.77
N ARG A 90 9.07 -27.80 -12.12
CA ARG A 90 10.54 -27.78 -12.17
C ARG A 90 11.20 -28.54 -11.00
N LYS A 91 10.42 -28.96 -10.00
CA LYS A 91 10.81 -29.74 -8.81
C LYS A 91 11.99 -29.14 -8.03
N SER A 92 12.20 -27.81 -8.12
CA SER A 92 13.28 -27.11 -7.41
C SER A 92 12.94 -25.64 -7.27
N LEU A 93 13.09 -25.10 -6.07
CA LEU A 93 12.90 -23.69 -5.77
C LEU A 93 13.86 -22.79 -6.58
N PHE A 94 15.12 -23.23 -6.73
CA PHE A 94 16.15 -22.51 -7.50
C PHE A 94 15.86 -22.44 -9.02
N LYS A 95 14.91 -23.23 -9.51
CA LYS A 95 14.46 -23.19 -10.90
C LYS A 95 13.22 -22.35 -11.11
N VAL A 96 12.57 -21.85 -10.05
CA VAL A 96 11.49 -20.87 -10.16
C VAL A 96 12.07 -19.55 -10.66
N ASP A 97 11.29 -18.81 -11.46
CA ASP A 97 11.74 -17.51 -11.98
C ASP A 97 12.12 -16.59 -10.82
N SER A 98 13.35 -16.07 -10.84
CA SER A 98 13.88 -15.21 -9.77
C SER A 98 13.00 -13.97 -9.52
N SER A 99 12.35 -13.45 -10.58
CA SER A 99 11.41 -12.34 -10.46
C SER A 99 10.18 -12.68 -9.61
N ILE A 100 9.71 -13.93 -9.62
CA ILE A 100 8.60 -14.40 -8.80
C ILE A 100 9.06 -14.64 -7.36
N LEU A 101 10.26 -15.18 -7.15
CA LEU A 101 10.80 -15.37 -5.79
C LEU A 101 11.02 -14.02 -5.08
N VAL A 102 11.63 -13.05 -5.78
CA VAL A 102 11.83 -11.70 -5.24
C VAL A 102 10.49 -11.02 -4.95
N LEU A 103 9.50 -11.18 -5.85
CA LEU A 103 8.16 -10.64 -5.64
C LEU A 103 7.49 -11.27 -4.40
N GLY A 104 7.60 -12.58 -4.22
CA GLY A 104 7.08 -13.28 -3.06
C GLY A 104 7.72 -12.78 -1.76
N ALA A 105 9.06 -12.64 -1.73
CA ALA A 105 9.78 -12.08 -0.60
C ALA A 105 9.34 -10.63 -0.30
N PHE A 106 9.15 -9.81 -1.33
CA PHE A 106 8.65 -8.44 -1.19
C PHE A 106 7.24 -8.41 -0.56
N TYR A 107 6.31 -9.25 -1.03
CA TYR A 107 4.96 -9.30 -0.46
C TYR A 107 4.93 -9.81 0.98
N ILE A 108 5.85 -10.71 1.36
CA ILE A 108 6.01 -11.12 2.76
C ILE A 108 6.42 -9.92 3.62
N VAL A 109 7.37 -9.09 3.16
CA VAL A 109 7.79 -7.88 3.87
C VAL A 109 6.64 -6.87 3.98
N VAL A 110 5.88 -6.64 2.90
CA VAL A 110 4.69 -5.76 2.92
C VAL A 110 3.66 -6.24 3.93
N MET A 111 3.37 -7.55 3.95
CA MET A 111 2.42 -8.13 4.89
C MET A 111 2.91 -8.06 6.35
N ALA A 112 4.20 -8.28 6.57
CA ALA A 112 4.81 -8.13 7.89
C ALA A 112 4.72 -6.67 8.39
N GLY A 113 4.96 -5.69 7.50
CA GLY A 113 4.79 -4.28 7.80
C GLY A 113 3.33 -3.94 8.12
N TYR A 114 2.37 -4.42 7.33
CA TYR A 114 0.95 -4.25 7.63
C TYR A 114 0.60 -4.79 9.02
N LEU A 115 0.96 -6.05 9.33
CA LEU A 115 0.68 -6.65 10.63
C LEU A 115 1.37 -5.90 11.77
N PHE A 116 2.59 -5.41 11.56
CA PHE A 116 3.29 -4.64 12.59
C PHE A 116 2.49 -3.39 12.99
N PHE A 117 1.97 -2.62 12.02
CA PHE A 117 1.19 -1.41 12.30
C PHE A 117 -0.25 -1.68 12.76
N GLU A 118 -0.77 -2.87 12.55
CA GLU A 118 -2.04 -3.29 13.15
C GLU A 118 -1.90 -3.45 14.68
N PHE A 119 -0.72 -3.95 15.15
CA PHE A 119 -0.41 -4.08 16.56
C PHE A 119 0.20 -2.81 17.17
N TYR A 120 1.04 -2.11 16.42
CA TYR A 120 1.67 -0.85 16.83
C TYR A 120 0.91 0.33 16.24
N VAL A 121 -0.16 0.73 16.92
CA VAL A 121 -1.05 1.79 16.44
C VAL A 121 -0.37 3.16 16.56
N VAL A 122 -0.18 3.85 15.44
CA VAL A 122 0.35 5.22 15.37
C VAL A 122 -0.79 6.23 15.43
N ASN A 123 -1.81 6.06 14.58
CA ASN A 123 -3.05 6.83 14.60
C ASN A 123 -4.25 5.88 14.59
N TYR A 124 -5.34 6.30 15.22
CA TYR A 124 -6.66 5.71 15.03
C TYR A 124 -7.43 6.43 13.93
N ARG A 125 -8.43 5.77 13.34
CA ARG A 125 -9.27 6.33 12.28
C ARG A 125 -10.04 7.55 12.75
N PRO A 126 -10.35 8.51 11.83
CA PRO A 126 -11.17 9.68 12.14
C PRO A 126 -12.63 9.33 12.49
N VAL A 127 -13.06 8.11 12.21
CA VAL A 127 -14.43 7.62 12.47
C VAL A 127 -14.40 6.21 13.04
N LEU A 128 -15.43 5.87 13.83
CA LEU A 128 -15.62 4.50 14.28
C LEU A 128 -16.13 3.62 13.13
N ILE A 129 -15.51 2.48 12.91
CA ILE A 129 -15.98 1.49 11.95
C ILE A 129 -16.78 0.41 12.69
N ASN A 130 -18.05 0.26 12.36
CA ASN A 130 -18.98 -0.64 13.07
C ASN A 130 -18.99 -0.44 14.60
N GLY A 131 -18.75 0.81 15.06
CA GLY A 131 -18.69 1.16 16.47
C GLY A 131 -17.34 0.90 17.16
N PHE A 132 -16.35 0.40 16.44
CA PHE A 132 -15.01 0.11 16.98
C PHE A 132 -13.98 1.15 16.55
N LEU A 133 -13.03 1.41 17.45
CA LEU A 133 -11.86 2.24 17.19
C LEU A 133 -10.78 1.35 16.53
N GLU A 134 -10.46 1.63 15.28
CA GLU A 134 -9.52 0.83 14.47
C GLU A 134 -8.22 1.58 14.20
N ALA A 135 -7.12 0.84 14.05
CA ALA A 135 -5.86 1.38 13.56
C ALA A 135 -6.05 2.01 12.18
N SER A 136 -5.33 3.10 11.93
CA SER A 136 -5.47 3.87 10.69
C SER A 136 -4.19 3.95 9.88
N TYR A 137 -3.04 4.01 10.52
CA TYR A 137 -1.73 4.22 9.89
C TYR A 137 -0.94 2.90 9.75
N PRO A 138 -0.29 2.67 8.59
CA PRO A 138 -0.63 3.26 7.30
C PRO A 138 -1.97 2.71 6.77
N SER A 139 -2.60 3.41 5.83
CA SER A 139 -3.83 2.88 5.21
C SER A 139 -3.54 1.55 4.50
N SER A 140 -4.08 0.44 5.01
CA SER A 140 -3.85 -0.92 4.51
C SER A 140 -4.21 -1.08 3.03
N THR A 141 -5.33 -0.52 2.60
CA THR A 141 -5.76 -0.53 1.20
C THR A 141 -4.79 0.26 0.31
N THR A 142 -4.33 1.44 0.77
CA THR A 142 -3.35 2.25 0.05
C THR A 142 -2.01 1.53 -0.05
N LEU A 143 -1.53 0.97 1.06
CA LEU A 143 -0.30 0.17 1.10
C LEU A 143 -0.33 -0.98 0.09
N LEU A 144 -1.40 -1.79 0.10
CA LEU A 144 -1.54 -2.92 -0.82
C LEU A 144 -1.58 -2.45 -2.28
N VAL A 145 -2.38 -1.46 -2.60
CA VAL A 145 -2.50 -0.95 -3.98
C VAL A 145 -1.18 -0.37 -4.47
N MET A 146 -0.50 0.44 -3.65
CA MET A 146 0.78 1.07 -4.01
C MET A 146 1.94 0.08 -4.14
N CYS A 147 1.91 -1.02 -3.38
CA CYS A 147 2.93 -2.06 -3.48
C CYS A 147 2.64 -3.08 -4.59
N VAL A 148 1.38 -3.49 -4.74
CA VAL A 148 1.03 -4.60 -5.63
C VAL A 148 0.83 -4.17 -7.07
N MET A 149 0.16 -3.04 -7.34
CA MET A 149 -0.17 -2.66 -8.72
C MET A 149 1.08 -2.31 -9.55
N PRO A 150 2.06 -1.52 -9.07
CA PRO A 150 3.29 -1.27 -9.83
C PRO A 150 4.09 -2.55 -10.09
N THR A 151 4.18 -3.45 -9.09
CA THR A 151 4.88 -4.72 -9.27
C THR A 151 4.13 -5.64 -10.25
N ALA A 152 2.79 -5.62 -10.27
CA ALA A 152 1.99 -6.31 -11.26
C ALA A 152 2.25 -5.78 -12.68
N VAL A 153 2.33 -4.45 -12.87
CA VAL A 153 2.74 -3.84 -14.15
C VAL A 153 4.10 -4.35 -14.59
N MET A 154 5.09 -4.39 -13.69
CA MET A 154 6.44 -4.90 -14.01
C MET A 154 6.39 -6.38 -14.44
N GLN A 155 5.66 -7.22 -13.72
CA GLN A 155 5.52 -8.64 -14.01
C GLN A 155 4.77 -8.90 -15.33
N LEU A 156 3.68 -8.18 -15.58
CA LEU A 156 2.92 -8.29 -16.82
C LEU A 156 3.71 -7.80 -18.03
N ASN A 157 4.45 -6.69 -17.90
CA ASN A 157 5.32 -6.17 -18.96
C ASN A 157 6.41 -7.14 -19.40
N SER A 158 6.90 -7.98 -18.48
CA SER A 158 7.89 -9.01 -18.83
C SER A 158 7.28 -10.25 -19.50
N ARG A 159 6.00 -10.52 -19.31
CA ARG A 159 5.31 -11.75 -19.77
C ARG A 159 4.43 -11.55 -21.00
N ILE A 160 3.80 -10.40 -21.14
CA ILE A 160 2.95 -10.07 -22.29
C ILE A 160 3.85 -9.69 -23.46
N ARG A 161 3.62 -10.25 -24.67
CA ARG A 161 4.37 -9.89 -25.87
C ARG A 161 3.77 -8.70 -26.62
N ASN A 162 2.47 -8.60 -26.64
CA ASN A 162 1.75 -7.55 -27.36
C ASN A 162 1.91 -6.17 -26.69
N THR A 163 2.53 -5.24 -27.40
CA THR A 163 2.82 -3.90 -26.88
C THR A 163 1.55 -3.08 -26.59
N LYS A 164 0.47 -3.24 -27.37
CA LYS A 164 -0.81 -2.56 -27.11
C LYS A 164 -1.43 -3.06 -25.79
N MET A 165 -1.42 -4.38 -25.58
CA MET A 165 -1.89 -4.98 -24.33
C MET A 165 -1.05 -4.53 -23.14
N LYS A 166 0.28 -4.48 -23.24
CA LYS A 166 1.13 -3.96 -22.15
C LYS A 166 0.72 -2.56 -21.73
N ARG A 167 0.57 -1.66 -22.71
CA ARG A 167 0.17 -0.26 -22.45
C ARG A 167 -1.22 -0.17 -21.82
N ALA A 168 -2.18 -0.94 -22.34
CA ALA A 168 -3.54 -0.98 -21.83
C ALA A 168 -3.58 -1.46 -20.36
N PHE A 169 -2.89 -2.57 -20.03
CA PHE A 169 -2.80 -3.06 -18.66
C PHE A 169 -2.07 -2.08 -17.73
N ALA A 170 -0.95 -1.52 -18.17
CA ALA A 170 -0.22 -0.54 -17.37
C ALA A 170 -1.09 0.69 -17.07
N PHE A 171 -1.78 1.23 -18.08
CA PHE A 171 -2.70 2.35 -17.89
C PHE A 171 -3.84 2.01 -16.93
N ALA A 172 -4.49 0.85 -17.12
CA ALA A 172 -5.60 0.42 -16.27
C ALA A 172 -5.17 0.26 -14.79
N LEU A 173 -4.00 -0.37 -14.54
CA LEU A 173 -3.51 -0.56 -13.18
C LEU A 173 -3.04 0.74 -12.54
N ILE A 174 -2.44 1.67 -13.30
CA ILE A 174 -2.07 2.99 -12.78
C ILE A 174 -3.33 3.82 -12.47
N ALA A 175 -4.32 3.83 -13.38
CA ALA A 175 -5.59 4.53 -13.17
C ALA A 175 -6.34 3.95 -11.96
N PHE A 176 -6.35 2.63 -11.81
CA PHE A 176 -6.92 1.96 -10.64
C PHE A 176 -6.20 2.35 -9.36
N THR A 177 -4.86 2.39 -9.36
CA THR A 177 -4.08 2.84 -8.20
C THR A 177 -4.44 4.26 -7.79
N ALA A 178 -4.49 5.19 -8.75
CA ALA A 178 -4.86 6.58 -8.48
C ALA A 178 -6.30 6.69 -7.95
N PHE A 179 -7.24 5.96 -8.54
CA PHE A 179 -8.63 5.90 -8.07
C PHE A 179 -8.72 5.41 -6.61
N MET A 180 -8.00 4.35 -6.27
CA MET A 180 -8.02 3.77 -4.92
C MET A 180 -7.43 4.73 -3.89
N VAL A 181 -6.26 5.33 -4.17
CA VAL A 181 -5.61 6.28 -3.24
C VAL A 181 -6.49 7.51 -3.01
N ILE A 182 -6.98 8.12 -4.10
CA ILE A 182 -7.88 9.29 -4.02
C ILE A 182 -9.20 8.92 -3.33
N GLY A 183 -9.77 7.77 -3.67
CA GLY A 183 -11.00 7.27 -3.06
C GLY A 183 -10.86 7.04 -1.56
N ARG A 184 -9.72 6.48 -1.10
CA ARG A 184 -9.47 6.32 0.34
C ARG A 184 -9.33 7.66 1.06
N LEU A 185 -8.69 8.66 0.43
CA LEU A 185 -8.61 10.00 1.00
C LEU A 185 -9.99 10.66 1.08
N ILE A 186 -10.76 10.66 -0.02
CA ILE A 186 -12.09 11.29 -0.08
C ILE A 186 -13.11 10.55 0.81
N SER A 187 -12.93 9.24 1.03
CA SER A 187 -13.82 8.50 1.93
C SER A 187 -13.84 9.05 3.35
N GLY A 188 -12.79 9.77 3.77
CA GLY A 188 -12.67 10.38 5.08
C GLY A 188 -12.56 9.38 6.24
N VAL A 189 -12.21 8.11 5.97
CA VAL A 189 -11.99 7.08 7.01
C VAL A 189 -10.52 6.90 7.38
N HIS A 190 -9.65 7.67 6.76
CA HIS A 190 -8.22 7.78 7.07
C HIS A 190 -7.81 9.24 7.09
N TRP A 191 -6.83 9.57 7.90
CA TRP A 191 -6.17 10.86 7.86
C TRP A 191 -5.28 10.96 6.62
N ILE A 192 -5.02 12.20 6.14
CA ILE A 192 -4.10 12.39 5.00
C ILE A 192 -2.71 11.80 5.30
N THR A 193 -2.25 11.90 6.55
CA THR A 193 -0.97 11.35 6.99
C THR A 193 -0.88 9.83 6.86
N ASP A 194 -2.01 9.12 7.00
CA ASP A 194 -2.09 7.67 6.88
C ASP A 194 -2.05 7.20 5.41
N ILE A 195 -2.46 8.08 4.49
CA ILE A 195 -2.40 7.84 3.03
C ILE A 195 -1.01 8.11 2.48
N ILE A 196 -0.28 9.08 3.07
CA ILE A 196 1.10 9.43 2.66
C ILE A 196 2.12 8.39 3.15
N GLY A 197 1.88 7.77 4.32
CA GLY A 197 2.73 6.72 4.88
C GLY A 197 2.48 5.38 4.24
#